data_569fc849b86ed289040480a5ee020822
#
_entry.id   569fc849b86ed289040480a5ee020822
#
_cell.length_a   1.000
_cell.length_b   1.000
_cell.length_c   1.000
_cell.angle_alpha   90.00
_cell.angle_beta   90.00
_cell.angle_gamma   90.00
#
_symmetry.space_group_name_H-M   'P 1'
#
loop_
_entity.id
_entity.type
_entity.pdbx_description
1 polymer ?
#
loop_
_entity_poly.entity_id
_entity_poly.type
_entity_poly.pdbx_seq_one_letter_code
_entity_poly.pdbx_strand_id
1 'polypeptide(L)'
;MNKEQLNQALKSYLDGTATPEEMTVIDQWYAQYEKAPGYTGTLTDIEREVLRSKMLDKVLTSIVVPGQTEEQESPARRIRGKQWLKLSAAAAIAAGLILAWNWQKITGSRTHINYVANNTTHIVKQSLPDSSVVWLNPNATLSYPDAFDVSSRNVSMSGDCFFEVTKNAGRPFIIQSNQLVTKVWGTSFRVYDRHDGTIAKVTVVTGKVSVSQRNNEGVKVSPTLTNGEVILLPAQEVVYNKNNRSLQENKHADMKQVQKWAHVGMNFDNVSFPEIIKQLSTRFGVEIHIGSSQLANEKMTADLSGLNLPEVLDVLKTSMQINYTINENDVTISR
;
A
#
# COMPACT_ATOMS: atom_id res chain seq x y z
N MET A 1 -17.32 42.40 21.78
CA MET A 1 -18.37 42.02 20.83
C MET A 1 -19.27 40.96 21.50
N ASN A 2 -20.59 41.19 21.55
CA ASN A 2 -21.51 40.25 22.18
C ASN A 2 -21.76 39.06 21.24
N LYS A 3 -21.64 37.83 21.74
CA LYS A 3 -21.78 36.56 20.99
C LYS A 3 -23.18 36.43 20.34
N GLU A 4 -24.21 36.99 20.97
CA GLU A 4 -25.57 36.96 20.46
C GLU A 4 -25.78 37.86 19.25
N GLN A 5 -25.19 39.06 19.24
CA GLN A 5 -25.22 39.96 18.09
C GLN A 5 -24.51 39.38 16.88
N LEU A 6 -23.37 38.70 17.07
CA LEU A 6 -22.67 38.02 15.98
C LEU A 6 -23.49 36.87 15.41
N ASN A 7 -24.11 36.04 16.27
CA ASN A 7 -24.92 34.92 15.80
C ASN A 7 -26.15 35.39 15.02
N GLN A 8 -26.76 36.50 15.42
CA GLN A 8 -27.90 37.09 14.73
C GLN A 8 -27.47 37.64 13.35
N ALA A 9 -26.37 38.39 13.30
CA ALA A 9 -25.82 38.90 12.03
C ALA A 9 -25.45 37.76 11.05
N LEU A 10 -24.80 36.68 11.53
CA LEU A 10 -24.47 35.52 10.73
C LEU A 10 -25.72 34.80 10.20
N LYS A 11 -26.81 34.74 11.01
CA LYS A 11 -28.07 34.13 10.58
C LYS A 11 -28.74 34.97 9.46
N SER A 12 -28.84 36.31 9.65
CA SER A 12 -29.35 37.22 8.64
C SER A 12 -28.54 37.16 7.33
N TYR A 13 -27.22 36.99 7.45
CA TYR A 13 -26.34 36.83 6.27
C TYR A 13 -26.62 35.53 5.50
N LEU A 14 -26.76 34.43 6.18
CA LEU A 14 -27.09 33.12 5.57
C LEU A 14 -28.48 33.11 4.93
N ASP A 15 -29.43 33.82 5.52
CA ASP A 15 -30.81 33.97 5.02
C ASP A 15 -30.91 35.03 3.88
N GLY A 16 -29.81 35.72 3.54
CA GLY A 16 -29.75 36.75 2.49
C GLY A 16 -30.48 38.05 2.85
N THR A 17 -30.77 38.29 4.14
CA THR A 17 -31.52 39.43 4.68
C THR A 17 -30.66 40.38 5.53
N ALA A 18 -29.33 40.21 5.53
CA ALA A 18 -28.42 40.99 6.36
C ALA A 18 -28.44 42.49 6.02
N THR A 19 -28.55 43.32 7.05
CA THR A 19 -28.46 44.77 6.94
C THR A 19 -26.99 45.26 6.80
N PRO A 20 -26.74 46.46 6.24
CA PRO A 20 -25.36 46.99 6.15
C PRO A 20 -24.62 47.06 7.51
N GLU A 21 -25.35 47.25 8.61
CA GLU A 21 -24.81 47.29 9.97
C GLU A 21 -24.38 45.88 10.43
N GLU A 22 -25.19 44.88 10.12
CA GLU A 22 -24.84 43.47 10.40
C GLU A 22 -23.67 42.96 9.57
N MET A 23 -23.56 43.40 8.30
CA MET A 23 -22.39 43.13 7.45
C MET A 23 -21.12 43.70 8.05
N THR A 24 -21.16 44.92 8.60
CA THR A 24 -20.02 45.54 9.24
C THR A 24 -19.55 44.75 10.47
N VAL A 25 -20.47 44.18 11.25
CA VAL A 25 -20.16 43.32 12.39
C VAL A 25 -19.46 42.04 11.95
N ILE A 26 -19.90 41.44 10.85
CA ILE A 26 -19.30 40.24 10.29
C ILE A 26 -17.89 40.53 9.74
N ASP A 27 -17.70 41.63 9.02
CA ASP A 27 -16.41 42.05 8.48
C ASP A 27 -15.40 42.34 9.59
N GLN A 28 -15.79 43.00 10.67
CA GLN A 28 -14.94 43.21 11.85
C GLN A 28 -14.54 41.90 12.53
N TRP A 29 -15.44 40.92 12.57
CA TRP A 29 -15.15 39.64 13.12
C TRP A 29 -14.15 38.86 12.23
N TYR A 30 -14.32 38.88 10.89
CA TYR A 30 -13.37 38.29 9.95
C TYR A 30 -11.99 38.93 10.03
N ALA A 31 -11.91 40.25 10.07
CA ALA A 31 -10.64 40.99 10.17
C ALA A 31 -9.85 40.68 11.45
N GLN A 32 -10.53 40.24 12.50
CA GLN A 32 -9.89 39.83 13.74
C GLN A 32 -9.21 38.45 13.60
N TYR A 33 -9.73 37.59 12.71
CA TYR A 33 -9.14 36.27 12.42
C TYR A 33 -8.07 36.31 11.34
N GLU A 34 -8.12 37.28 10.43
CA GLU A 34 -7.12 37.45 9.36
C GLU A 34 -5.72 37.83 9.92
N LYS A 35 -5.68 38.42 11.11
CA LYS A 35 -4.44 38.81 11.83
C LYS A 35 -3.90 37.71 12.76
N ALA A 36 -4.63 36.67 13.04
CA ALA A 36 -4.14 35.51 13.80
C ALA A 36 -3.38 34.58 12.84
N PRO A 37 -2.18 34.04 13.20
CA PRO A 37 -1.53 33.02 12.40
C PRO A 37 -2.53 31.87 12.24
N GLY A 38 -3.03 31.70 11.01
CA GLY A 38 -4.12 30.79 10.72
C GLY A 38 -3.73 29.37 11.13
N TYR A 39 -4.51 28.76 12.01
CA TYR A 39 -4.36 27.36 12.42
C TYR A 39 -4.25 26.41 11.22
N THR A 40 -4.83 26.78 10.08
CA THR A 40 -4.73 26.08 8.79
C THR A 40 -3.39 26.24 8.08
N GLY A 41 -2.59 27.25 8.40
CA GLY A 41 -1.26 27.48 7.82
C GLY A 41 -0.19 26.54 8.38
N THR A 42 -0.42 25.96 9.55
CA THR A 42 0.49 25.01 10.19
C THR A 42 0.11 23.53 9.93
N LEU A 43 -1.07 23.31 9.31
CA LEU A 43 -1.56 21.96 9.00
C LEU A 43 -0.94 21.46 7.69
N THR A 44 -0.56 20.20 7.70
CA THR A 44 -0.19 19.46 6.48
C THR A 44 -1.42 19.28 5.58
N ASP A 45 -1.21 19.05 4.29
CA ASP A 45 -2.31 18.87 3.32
C ASP A 45 -3.27 17.74 3.72
N ILE A 46 -2.77 16.72 4.41
CA ILE A 46 -3.56 15.59 4.94
C ILE A 46 -4.46 16.04 6.11
N GLU A 47 -3.93 16.82 7.05
CA GLU A 47 -4.69 17.33 8.19
C GLU A 47 -5.77 18.32 7.73
N ARG A 48 -5.50 19.09 6.68
CA ARG A 48 -6.45 20.00 6.04
C ARG A 48 -7.64 19.26 5.43
N GLU A 49 -7.40 18.14 4.76
CA GLU A 49 -8.45 17.30 4.16
C GLU A 49 -9.29 16.57 5.23
N VAL A 50 -8.65 16.10 6.32
CA VAL A 50 -9.36 15.51 7.47
C VAL A 50 -10.23 16.54 8.19
N LEU A 51 -9.76 17.78 8.32
CA LEU A 51 -10.54 18.86 8.92
C LEU A 51 -11.74 19.22 8.04
N ARG A 52 -11.51 19.29 6.71
CA ARG A 52 -12.56 19.56 5.71
C ARG A 52 -13.65 18.49 5.72
N SER A 53 -13.29 17.21 5.76
CA SER A 53 -14.25 16.11 5.81
C SER A 53 -15.07 16.12 7.12
N LYS A 54 -14.44 16.39 8.27
CA LYS A 54 -15.14 16.53 9.55
C LYS A 54 -16.08 17.74 9.60
N MET A 55 -15.69 18.86 8.98
CA MET A 55 -16.56 20.03 8.88
C MET A 55 -17.76 19.77 7.99
N LEU A 56 -17.56 19.10 6.84
CA LEU A 56 -18.62 18.74 5.91
C LEU A 56 -19.65 17.78 6.55
N ASP A 57 -19.18 16.78 7.29
CA ASP A 57 -20.03 15.82 8.01
C ASP A 57 -20.87 16.49 9.09
N LYS A 58 -20.27 17.44 9.81
CA LYS A 58 -20.96 18.23 10.84
C LYS A 58 -22.00 19.20 10.27
N VAL A 59 -21.73 19.76 9.08
CA VAL A 59 -22.69 20.61 8.36
C VAL A 59 -23.84 19.76 7.82
N LEU A 60 -23.58 18.62 7.24
CA LEU A 60 -24.61 17.72 6.72
C LEU A 60 -25.49 17.13 7.82
N THR A 61 -24.93 16.83 9.01
CA THR A 61 -25.73 16.38 10.17
C THR A 61 -26.55 17.51 10.82
N SER A 62 -26.12 18.77 10.70
CA SER A 62 -26.89 19.91 11.24
C SER A 62 -28.04 20.38 10.34
N ILE A 63 -28.05 19.98 9.06
CA ILE A 63 -29.12 20.31 8.10
C ILE A 63 -30.32 19.36 8.24
N VAL A 64 -30.18 18.24 8.96
CA VAL A 64 -31.28 17.28 9.21
C VAL A 64 -31.78 17.42 10.66
N VAL A 65 -32.27 18.61 11.01
CA VAL A 65 -33.11 18.78 12.21
C VAL A 65 -34.52 19.11 11.71
N PRO A 66 -35.51 18.23 11.89
CA PRO A 66 -36.90 18.57 11.60
C PRO A 66 -37.36 19.65 12.59
N GLY A 67 -37.86 20.75 12.06
CA GLY A 67 -38.45 21.82 12.85
C GLY A 67 -39.59 21.30 13.71
N GLN A 68 -39.59 21.71 15.00
CA GLN A 68 -40.75 21.62 15.88
C GLN A 68 -41.85 22.49 15.28
N THR A 69 -42.90 21.86 14.84
CA THR A 69 -44.13 22.53 14.44
C THR A 69 -45.05 22.51 15.64
N GLU A 70 -45.47 23.72 16.08
CA GLU A 70 -46.53 23.93 17.07
C GLU A 70 -47.81 23.17 16.64
N GLU A 71 -48.41 22.50 17.64
CA GLU A 71 -49.73 21.87 17.50
C GLU A 71 -50.79 22.95 17.26
N GLN A 72 -51.26 23.02 15.98
CA GLN A 72 -52.58 23.58 15.68
C GLN A 72 -53.55 22.43 15.47
N GLU A 73 -54.45 22.26 16.39
CA GLU A 73 -55.60 21.35 16.23
C GLU A 73 -56.42 21.74 14.98
N SER A 74 -56.43 20.88 14.00
CA SER A 74 -57.35 20.91 12.90
C SER A 74 -58.14 19.60 12.80
N PRO A 75 -59.43 19.66 12.40
CA PRO A 75 -60.40 18.57 12.61
C PRO A 75 -60.01 17.32 11.84
N ALA A 76 -60.15 16.17 12.48
CA ALA A 76 -59.87 14.84 11.98
C ALA A 76 -60.61 14.56 10.66
N ARG A 77 -59.92 14.68 9.53
CA ARG A 77 -60.40 14.22 8.23
C ARG A 77 -60.19 12.71 8.17
N ARG A 78 -61.26 11.92 8.31
CA ARG A 78 -61.25 10.46 8.11
C ARG A 78 -60.70 10.13 6.71
N ILE A 79 -59.42 9.81 6.60
CA ILE A 79 -58.80 9.31 5.38
C ILE A 79 -59.20 7.83 5.22
N ARG A 80 -59.97 7.55 4.16
CA ARG A 80 -60.44 6.21 3.81
C ARG A 80 -59.25 5.24 3.72
N GLY A 81 -59.29 4.14 4.46
CA GLY A 81 -58.22 3.14 4.68
C GLY A 81 -57.61 2.45 3.43
N LYS A 82 -58.11 2.75 2.22
CA LYS A 82 -57.55 2.25 0.95
C LYS A 82 -56.30 3.01 0.47
N GLN A 83 -56.03 4.21 0.96
CA GLN A 83 -54.82 4.98 0.56
C GLN A 83 -53.58 4.61 1.36
N TRP A 84 -53.78 4.21 2.62
CA TRP A 84 -52.66 3.75 3.47
C TRP A 84 -52.02 2.44 2.99
N LEU A 85 -52.83 1.53 2.41
CA LEU A 85 -52.36 0.30 1.79
C LEU A 85 -51.48 0.55 0.53
N LYS A 86 -51.74 1.64 -0.21
CA LYS A 86 -50.90 2.00 -1.37
C LYS A 86 -49.58 2.68 -0.97
N LEU A 87 -49.60 3.48 0.08
CA LEU A 87 -48.39 4.12 0.64
C LEU A 87 -47.45 3.11 1.32
N SER A 88 -48.03 2.11 2.03
CA SER A 88 -47.24 1.05 2.66
C SER A 88 -46.59 0.11 1.62
N ALA A 89 -47.28 -0.16 0.51
CA ALA A 89 -46.73 -0.94 -0.61
C ALA A 89 -45.56 -0.21 -1.30
N ALA A 90 -45.69 1.11 -1.54
CA ALA A 90 -44.60 1.91 -2.12
C ALA A 90 -43.40 2.02 -1.19
N ALA A 91 -43.61 2.17 0.11
CA ALA A 91 -42.54 2.18 1.13
C ALA A 91 -41.84 0.82 1.23
N ALA A 92 -42.59 -0.29 1.13
CA ALA A 92 -41.99 -1.64 1.13
C ALA A 92 -41.16 -1.91 -0.12
N ILE A 93 -41.59 -1.43 -1.30
CA ILE A 93 -40.82 -1.54 -2.55
C ILE A 93 -39.54 -0.68 -2.47
N ALA A 94 -39.65 0.56 -1.97
CA ALA A 94 -38.48 1.42 -1.78
C ALA A 94 -37.46 0.84 -0.77
N ALA A 95 -37.95 0.31 0.34
CA ALA A 95 -37.10 -0.40 1.32
C ALA A 95 -36.48 -1.67 0.72
N GLY A 96 -37.22 -2.44 -0.07
CA GLY A 96 -36.71 -3.61 -0.79
C GLY A 96 -35.65 -3.25 -1.82
N LEU A 97 -35.82 -2.14 -2.56
CA LEU A 97 -34.78 -1.65 -3.50
C LEU A 97 -33.53 -1.12 -2.78
N ILE A 98 -33.70 -0.43 -1.65
CA ILE A 98 -32.57 0.03 -0.81
C ILE A 98 -31.84 -1.17 -0.20
N LEU A 99 -32.55 -2.18 0.28
CA LEU A 99 -31.97 -3.41 0.78
C LEU A 99 -31.29 -4.21 -0.32
N ALA A 100 -31.87 -4.33 -1.52
CA ALA A 100 -31.25 -4.98 -2.66
C ALA A 100 -29.99 -4.25 -3.15
N TRP A 101 -30.01 -2.91 -3.15
CA TRP A 101 -28.84 -2.08 -3.49
C TRP A 101 -27.73 -2.22 -2.44
N ASN A 102 -28.07 -2.24 -1.14
CA ASN A 102 -27.13 -2.49 -0.09
C ASN A 102 -26.66 -3.95 -0.04
N TRP A 103 -27.52 -4.91 -0.42
CA TRP A 103 -27.13 -6.32 -0.46
C TRP A 103 -26.01 -6.58 -1.46
N GLN A 104 -26.01 -5.91 -2.62
CA GLN A 104 -24.88 -5.96 -3.57
C GLN A 104 -23.57 -5.41 -2.99
N LYS A 105 -23.65 -4.49 -2.02
CA LYS A 105 -22.46 -3.98 -1.30
C LYS A 105 -22.05 -4.89 -0.14
N ILE A 106 -22.96 -5.65 0.44
CA ILE A 106 -22.75 -6.56 1.58
C ILE A 106 -22.31 -7.94 1.11
N THR A 107 -22.79 -8.41 -0.05
CA THR A 107 -22.21 -9.58 -0.73
C THR A 107 -20.92 -9.15 -1.40
N GLY A 108 -19.93 -8.74 -0.58
CA GLY A 108 -18.58 -8.43 -1.03
C GLY A 108 -18.11 -9.55 -1.94
N SER A 109 -17.71 -9.21 -3.15
CA SER A 109 -17.04 -10.14 -4.06
C SER A 109 -16.12 -11.01 -3.23
N ARG A 110 -16.37 -12.32 -3.23
CA ARG A 110 -15.43 -13.28 -2.64
C ARG A 110 -14.14 -13.11 -3.41
N THR A 111 -13.28 -12.25 -2.93
CA THR A 111 -11.98 -12.02 -3.55
C THR A 111 -11.23 -13.34 -3.41
N HIS A 112 -11.00 -14.00 -4.51
CA HIS A 112 -10.18 -15.20 -4.52
C HIS A 112 -8.77 -14.81 -4.11
N ILE A 113 -8.16 -15.59 -3.21
CA ILE A 113 -6.78 -15.39 -2.77
C ILE A 113 -5.89 -16.37 -3.50
N ASN A 114 -4.98 -15.87 -4.28
CA ASN A 114 -3.91 -16.64 -4.89
C ASN A 114 -2.86 -16.97 -3.85
N TYR A 115 -2.38 -18.19 -3.88
CA TYR A 115 -1.28 -18.66 -3.05
C TYR A 115 -0.18 -19.21 -3.95
N VAL A 116 1.03 -18.65 -3.81
CA VAL A 116 2.22 -19.07 -4.52
C VAL A 116 3.26 -19.53 -3.52
N ALA A 117 3.77 -20.74 -3.69
CA ALA A 117 4.88 -21.27 -2.91
C ALA A 117 6.03 -21.64 -3.84
N ASN A 118 7.22 -21.11 -3.58
CA ASN A 118 8.39 -21.48 -4.32
C ASN A 118 9.06 -22.71 -3.70
N ASN A 119 8.70 -23.88 -4.18
CA ASN A 119 9.29 -25.17 -3.77
C ASN A 119 10.48 -25.57 -4.64
N THR A 120 10.98 -24.67 -5.49
CA THR A 120 12.13 -24.91 -6.37
C THR A 120 13.44 -24.44 -5.74
N THR A 121 14.55 -24.73 -6.38
CA THR A 121 15.88 -24.23 -6.02
C THR A 121 16.26 -22.94 -6.76
N HIS A 122 15.32 -22.36 -7.52
CA HIS A 122 15.49 -21.15 -8.30
C HIS A 122 14.67 -20.00 -7.70
N ILE A 123 14.95 -18.77 -8.12
CA ILE A 123 14.08 -17.64 -7.79
C ILE A 123 12.89 -17.63 -8.75
N VAL A 124 11.69 -17.51 -8.22
CA VAL A 124 10.45 -17.45 -8.99
C VAL A 124 9.95 -16.02 -9.09
N LYS A 125 9.69 -15.56 -10.32
CA LYS A 125 9.08 -14.25 -10.61
C LYS A 125 7.56 -14.36 -10.58
N GLN A 126 6.90 -13.53 -9.80
CA GLN A 126 5.45 -13.43 -9.74
C GLN A 126 5.01 -12.00 -10.05
N SER A 127 4.23 -11.83 -11.10
CA SER A 127 3.56 -10.56 -11.42
C SER A 127 2.24 -10.47 -10.67
N LEU A 128 1.94 -9.28 -10.12
CA LEU A 128 0.73 -8.98 -9.38
C LEU A 128 -0.27 -8.17 -10.23
N PRO A 129 -1.56 -8.09 -9.80
CA PRO A 129 -2.60 -7.40 -10.56
C PRO A 129 -2.37 -5.90 -10.80
N ASP A 130 -1.50 -5.26 -10.02
CA ASP A 130 -1.11 -3.85 -10.15
C ASP A 130 0.17 -3.63 -10.96
N SER A 131 0.66 -4.67 -11.65
CA SER A 131 1.94 -4.70 -12.35
C SER A 131 3.17 -4.61 -11.44
N SER A 132 3.01 -4.76 -10.14
CA SER A 132 4.13 -4.98 -9.23
C SER A 132 4.71 -6.38 -9.46
N VAL A 133 6.00 -6.54 -9.21
CA VAL A 133 6.71 -7.82 -9.35
C VAL A 133 7.25 -8.25 -8.01
N VAL A 134 7.08 -9.54 -7.71
CA VAL A 134 7.66 -10.16 -6.51
C VAL A 134 8.56 -11.31 -6.95
N TRP A 135 9.79 -11.30 -6.45
CA TRP A 135 10.77 -12.34 -6.65
C TRP A 135 10.85 -13.19 -5.39
N LEU A 136 10.41 -14.44 -5.49
CA LEU A 136 10.39 -15.38 -4.39
C LEU A 136 11.67 -16.21 -4.39
N ASN A 137 12.50 -16.09 -3.37
CA ASN A 137 13.61 -17.03 -3.15
C ASN A 137 13.09 -18.44 -2.83
N PRO A 138 13.92 -19.50 -2.89
CA PRO A 138 13.55 -20.85 -2.49
C PRO A 138 12.89 -20.88 -1.09
N ASN A 139 11.82 -21.67 -0.96
CA ASN A 139 10.99 -21.82 0.24
C ASN A 139 10.22 -20.56 0.68
N ALA A 140 10.15 -19.52 -0.16
CA ALA A 140 9.28 -18.38 0.10
C ALA A 140 7.85 -18.65 -0.36
N THR A 141 6.90 -18.01 0.33
CA THR A 141 5.47 -18.04 0.00
C THR A 141 4.89 -16.65 -0.12
N LEU A 142 3.89 -16.50 -0.97
CA LEU A 142 3.19 -15.25 -1.22
C LEU A 142 1.70 -15.51 -1.38
N SER A 143 0.87 -14.69 -0.73
CA SER A 143 -0.58 -14.69 -0.91
C SER A 143 -1.05 -13.30 -1.28
N TYR A 144 -1.91 -13.20 -2.30
CA TYR A 144 -2.46 -11.94 -2.79
C TYR A 144 -3.83 -12.15 -3.43
N PRO A 145 -4.72 -11.15 -3.44
CA PRO A 145 -6.04 -11.24 -4.05
C PRO A 145 -5.98 -11.12 -5.58
N ASP A 146 -6.97 -11.68 -6.30
CA ASP A 146 -7.13 -11.50 -7.75
C ASP A 146 -7.23 -10.02 -8.15
N ALA A 147 -7.83 -9.21 -7.30
CA ALA A 147 -7.89 -7.77 -7.44
C ALA A 147 -7.65 -7.11 -6.08
N PHE A 148 -6.83 -6.07 -6.08
CA PHE A 148 -6.59 -5.29 -4.88
C PHE A 148 -7.75 -4.35 -4.57
N ASP A 149 -7.96 -4.05 -3.28
CA ASP A 149 -8.94 -3.08 -2.81
C ASP A 149 -8.67 -1.67 -3.37
N VAL A 150 -9.68 -0.83 -3.41
CA VAL A 150 -9.58 0.56 -3.86
C VAL A 150 -8.70 1.42 -2.95
N SER A 151 -8.59 1.09 -1.66
CA SER A 151 -7.87 1.84 -0.63
C SER A 151 -6.44 1.35 -0.38
N SER A 152 -6.14 0.08 -0.69
CA SER A 152 -4.84 -0.52 -0.40
C SER A 152 -4.57 -1.75 -1.27
N ARG A 153 -3.29 -2.14 -1.33
CA ARG A 153 -2.80 -3.33 -2.03
C ARG A 153 -2.17 -4.25 -0.99
N ASN A 154 -2.96 -5.21 -0.49
CA ASN A 154 -2.53 -6.07 0.61
C ASN A 154 -2.03 -7.41 0.10
N VAL A 155 -0.87 -7.82 0.58
CA VAL A 155 -0.29 -9.15 0.36
C VAL A 155 0.24 -9.73 1.67
N SER A 156 0.35 -11.05 1.74
CA SER A 156 1.02 -11.74 2.84
C SER A 156 2.16 -12.58 2.31
N MET A 157 3.25 -12.66 3.06
CA MET A 157 4.42 -13.44 2.66
C MET A 157 5.09 -14.13 3.85
N SER A 158 5.86 -15.17 3.56
CA SER A 158 6.83 -15.78 4.47
C SER A 158 8.07 -16.18 3.69
N GLY A 159 9.24 -16.09 4.30
CA GLY A 159 10.51 -16.42 3.67
C GLY A 159 11.32 -15.20 3.26
N ASP A 160 11.89 -15.23 2.07
CA ASP A 160 12.75 -14.18 1.50
C ASP A 160 12.22 -13.76 0.14
N CYS A 161 11.75 -12.53 0.05
CA CYS A 161 11.19 -11.97 -1.18
C CYS A 161 11.78 -10.60 -1.49
N PHE A 162 11.97 -10.33 -2.77
CA PHE A 162 12.28 -9.00 -3.27
C PHE A 162 11.06 -8.44 -3.99
N PHE A 163 10.74 -7.19 -3.73
CA PHE A 163 9.57 -6.51 -4.25
C PHE A 163 9.97 -5.33 -5.12
N GLU A 164 9.38 -5.25 -6.31
CA GLU A 164 9.40 -4.08 -7.19
C GLU A 164 7.98 -3.57 -7.32
N VAL A 165 7.63 -2.62 -6.45
CA VAL A 165 6.26 -2.14 -6.33
C VAL A 165 6.02 -0.95 -7.25
N THR A 166 5.00 -1.06 -8.08
CA THR A 166 4.54 0.01 -8.97
C THR A 166 4.12 1.24 -8.17
N LYS A 167 4.57 2.43 -8.59
CA LYS A 167 4.32 3.71 -7.91
C LYS A 167 2.84 4.07 -7.93
N ASN A 168 2.27 4.24 -6.74
CA ASN A 168 0.91 4.74 -6.54
C ASN A 168 0.81 5.41 -5.17
N ALA A 169 0.87 6.75 -5.14
CA ALA A 169 0.89 7.52 -3.91
C ALA A 169 -0.44 7.49 -3.14
N GLY A 170 -1.57 7.35 -3.84
CA GLY A 170 -2.91 7.32 -3.24
C GLY A 170 -3.33 5.94 -2.72
N ARG A 171 -2.54 4.87 -2.98
CA ARG A 171 -2.93 3.50 -2.68
C ARG A 171 -1.72 2.69 -2.20
N PRO A 172 -1.47 2.66 -0.88
CA PRO A 172 -0.31 1.98 -0.32
C PRO A 172 -0.32 0.48 -0.63
N PHE A 173 0.87 -0.08 -0.81
CA PHE A 173 1.11 -1.51 -0.89
C PHE A 173 1.56 -1.98 0.49
N ILE A 174 0.84 -2.95 1.06
CA ILE A 174 1.01 -3.39 2.44
C ILE A 174 1.36 -4.87 2.45
N ILE A 175 2.52 -5.19 2.99
CA ILE A 175 3.00 -6.56 3.13
C ILE A 175 2.88 -6.96 4.59
N GLN A 176 2.17 -8.05 4.83
CA GLN A 176 2.14 -8.71 6.13
C GLN A 176 3.04 -9.93 6.08
N SER A 177 4.15 -9.88 6.78
CA SER A 177 5.02 -11.03 6.99
C SER A 177 4.81 -11.66 8.38
N ASN A 178 5.64 -12.60 8.80
CA ASN A 178 5.43 -13.28 10.08
C ASN A 178 5.56 -12.34 11.28
N GLN A 179 6.55 -11.43 11.25
CA GLN A 179 6.90 -10.55 12.36
C GLN A 179 6.62 -9.07 12.05
N LEU A 180 6.57 -8.68 10.78
CA LEU A 180 6.58 -7.30 10.34
C LEU A 180 5.37 -6.96 9.47
N VAL A 181 5.00 -5.69 9.50
CA VAL A 181 4.14 -5.04 8.51
C VAL A 181 4.97 -3.98 7.80
N THR A 182 5.03 -4.09 6.48
CA THR A 182 5.78 -3.18 5.62
C THR A 182 4.82 -2.44 4.70
N LYS A 183 4.90 -1.09 4.66
CA LYS A 183 4.09 -0.23 3.78
C LYS A 183 4.95 0.56 2.83
N VAL A 184 4.54 0.61 1.57
CA VAL A 184 5.27 1.31 0.51
C VAL A 184 4.31 1.95 -0.49
N TRP A 185 4.80 2.92 -1.28
CA TRP A 185 4.02 3.65 -2.30
C TRP A 185 4.64 3.57 -3.70
N GLY A 186 5.68 2.78 -3.88
CA GLY A 186 6.41 2.62 -5.14
C GLY A 186 7.91 2.54 -4.89
N THR A 187 8.40 1.35 -4.60
CA THR A 187 9.73 1.11 -4.04
C THR A 187 10.25 -0.25 -4.50
N SER A 188 11.59 -0.39 -4.51
CA SER A 188 12.26 -1.68 -4.64
C SER A 188 12.97 -2.01 -3.32
N PHE A 189 12.65 -3.15 -2.74
CA PHE A 189 13.15 -3.54 -1.41
C PHE A 189 13.06 -5.05 -1.20
N ARG A 190 13.84 -5.57 -0.26
CA ARG A 190 13.81 -6.96 0.18
C ARG A 190 13.13 -7.09 1.53
N VAL A 191 12.32 -8.13 1.69
CA VAL A 191 11.78 -8.57 2.98
C VAL A 191 12.25 -10.00 3.23
N TYR A 192 12.96 -10.20 4.33
CA TYR A 192 13.38 -11.50 4.84
C TYR A 192 12.68 -11.74 6.18
N ASP A 193 11.74 -12.68 6.21
CA ASP A 193 10.98 -12.99 7.41
C ASP A 193 10.46 -14.45 7.37
N ARG A 194 11.28 -15.37 7.81
CA ARG A 194 10.95 -16.80 7.84
C ARG A 194 10.06 -17.14 9.03
N HIS A 195 9.16 -18.09 8.83
CA HIS A 195 8.24 -18.52 9.87
C HIS A 195 8.96 -19.06 11.12
N ASP A 196 10.01 -19.84 10.91
CA ASP A 196 10.86 -20.46 11.94
C ASP A 196 12.03 -19.57 12.38
N GLY A 197 12.19 -18.40 11.73
CA GLY A 197 13.31 -17.47 11.99
C GLY A 197 13.14 -16.67 13.27
N THR A 198 14.26 -16.37 13.90
CA THR A 198 14.36 -15.45 15.06
C THR A 198 14.60 -13.99 14.63
N ILE A 199 14.94 -13.77 13.36
CA ILE A 199 15.29 -12.47 12.80
C ILE A 199 14.43 -12.22 11.56
N ALA A 200 13.89 -11.01 11.46
CA ALA A 200 13.28 -10.49 10.23
C ALA A 200 13.99 -9.21 9.81
N LYS A 201 14.10 -8.97 8.50
CA LYS A 201 14.82 -7.82 7.94
C LYS A 201 14.04 -7.19 6.80
N VAL A 202 14.13 -5.88 6.69
CA VAL A 202 13.68 -5.14 5.51
C VAL A 202 14.81 -4.23 5.05
N THR A 203 15.25 -4.39 3.80
CA THR A 203 16.37 -3.63 3.20
C THR A 203 15.86 -2.86 1.99
N VAL A 204 16.09 -1.55 1.94
CA VAL A 204 15.56 -0.66 0.90
C VAL A 204 16.60 -0.42 -0.20
N VAL A 205 16.18 -0.61 -1.46
CA VAL A 205 17.00 -0.29 -2.66
C VAL A 205 16.59 1.06 -3.23
N THR A 206 15.29 1.29 -3.44
CA THR A 206 14.77 2.57 -3.95
C THR A 206 13.53 3.00 -3.18
N GLY A 207 13.27 4.31 -3.14
CA GLY A 207 12.04 4.87 -2.58
C GLY A 207 12.05 4.97 -1.06
N LYS A 208 10.87 4.85 -0.44
CA LYS A 208 10.65 4.98 1.00
C LYS A 208 9.79 3.82 1.50
N VAL A 209 10.20 3.20 2.59
CA VAL A 209 9.53 2.06 3.21
C VAL A 209 9.20 2.38 4.67
N SER A 210 7.99 2.13 5.09
CA SER A 210 7.59 2.16 6.50
C SER A 210 7.50 0.74 7.02
N VAL A 211 8.12 0.47 8.16
CA VAL A 211 8.13 -0.85 8.80
C VAL A 211 7.63 -0.73 10.24
N SER A 212 6.73 -1.62 10.62
CA SER A 212 6.26 -1.78 12.00
C SER A 212 6.24 -3.24 12.41
N GLN A 213 6.26 -3.49 13.70
CA GLN A 213 6.05 -4.83 14.22
C GLN A 213 4.60 -5.26 14.00
N ARG A 214 4.38 -6.52 13.62
CA ARG A 214 3.06 -7.12 13.52
C ARG A 214 2.54 -7.44 14.91
N ASN A 215 1.42 -6.82 15.32
CA ASN A 215 0.71 -7.18 16.53
C ASN A 215 -0.26 -8.33 16.25
N ASN A 216 -0.30 -9.33 17.11
CA ASN A 216 -1.17 -10.52 16.97
C ASN A 216 -2.66 -10.23 17.18
N GLU A 217 -3.00 -9.05 17.62
CA GLU A 217 -4.38 -8.62 17.86
C GLU A 217 -4.95 -8.05 16.56
N GLY A 218 -5.40 -8.88 15.63
CA GLY A 218 -6.29 -8.58 14.50
C GLY A 218 -6.36 -7.13 13.96
N VAL A 219 -5.29 -6.35 14.08
CA VAL A 219 -5.26 -4.93 13.80
C VAL A 219 -5.45 -4.72 12.31
N LYS A 220 -6.52 -4.02 11.95
CA LYS A 220 -6.66 -3.41 10.63
C LYS A 220 -5.44 -2.52 10.42
N VAL A 221 -4.54 -2.94 9.53
CA VAL A 221 -3.36 -2.14 9.17
C VAL A 221 -3.86 -0.85 8.56
N SER A 222 -3.61 0.27 9.24
CA SER A 222 -4.00 1.58 8.74
C SER A 222 -3.23 1.89 7.44
N PRO A 223 -3.87 2.38 6.39
CA PRO A 223 -3.17 2.84 5.18
C PRO A 223 -2.31 4.08 5.43
N THR A 224 -2.51 4.80 6.53
CA THR A 224 -1.72 5.95 6.94
C THR A 224 -0.56 5.54 7.86
N LEU A 225 0.49 6.36 7.92
CA LEU A 225 1.59 6.17 8.87
C LEU A 225 1.09 6.37 10.31
N THR A 226 1.51 5.48 11.21
CA THR A 226 1.12 5.50 12.63
C THR A 226 2.35 5.69 13.51
N ASN A 227 2.15 6.14 14.75
CA ASN A 227 3.25 6.25 15.72
C ASN A 227 3.87 4.87 15.98
N GLY A 228 5.23 4.81 15.99
CA GLY A 228 5.98 3.56 16.20
C GLY A 228 6.41 2.87 14.91
N GLU A 229 6.16 3.44 13.73
CA GLU A 229 6.71 2.96 12.45
C GLU A 229 8.12 3.52 12.22
N VAL A 230 9.03 2.66 11.77
CA VAL A 230 10.37 3.04 11.32
C VAL A 230 10.31 3.34 9.83
N ILE A 231 10.81 4.52 9.44
CA ILE A 231 10.89 4.92 8.03
C ILE A 231 12.29 4.66 7.52
N LEU A 232 12.41 3.86 6.47
CA LEU A 232 13.67 3.54 5.81
C LEU A 232 13.77 4.25 4.47
N LEU A 233 14.96 4.76 4.19
CA LEU A 233 15.39 5.34 2.92
C LEU A 233 16.31 4.36 2.16
N PRO A 234 16.69 4.65 0.91
CA PRO A 234 17.62 3.82 0.17
C PRO A 234 18.92 3.55 0.92
N ALA A 235 19.44 2.33 0.82
CA ALA A 235 20.60 1.81 1.53
C ALA A 235 20.44 1.73 3.06
N GLN A 236 19.19 1.76 3.56
CA GLN A 236 18.89 1.52 4.97
C GLN A 236 18.19 0.16 5.15
N GLU A 237 18.35 -0.37 6.33
CA GLU A 237 17.80 -1.67 6.73
C GLU A 237 17.22 -1.56 8.14
N VAL A 238 16.16 -2.31 8.41
CA VAL A 238 15.72 -2.59 9.77
C VAL A 238 15.84 -4.07 10.04
N VAL A 239 16.33 -4.41 11.23
CA VAL A 239 16.42 -5.78 11.74
C VAL A 239 15.50 -5.90 12.95
N TYR A 240 14.55 -6.80 12.87
CA TYR A 240 13.72 -7.21 13.98
C TYR A 240 14.24 -8.50 14.59
N ASN A 241 14.44 -8.50 15.90
CA ASN A 241 14.81 -9.70 16.65
C ASN A 241 13.61 -10.14 17.52
N LYS A 242 13.09 -11.35 17.24
CA LYS A 242 11.94 -11.92 17.91
C LYS A 242 12.18 -12.21 19.40
N ASN A 243 13.42 -12.56 19.77
CA ASN A 243 13.75 -12.97 21.15
C ASN A 243 13.61 -11.81 22.14
N ASN A 244 14.04 -10.62 21.74
CA ASN A 244 13.97 -9.42 22.56
C ASN A 244 12.94 -8.40 22.07
N ARG A 245 12.19 -8.72 21.01
CA ARG A 245 11.16 -7.88 20.37
C ARG A 245 11.65 -6.49 19.99
N SER A 246 12.93 -6.36 19.61
CA SER A 246 13.53 -5.08 19.24
C SER A 246 13.57 -4.89 17.72
N LEU A 247 13.25 -3.67 17.28
CA LEU A 247 13.53 -3.16 15.94
C LEU A 247 14.79 -2.31 16.01
N GLN A 248 15.81 -2.65 15.24
CA GLN A 248 17.08 -1.93 15.14
C GLN A 248 17.22 -1.40 13.70
N GLU A 249 17.33 -0.09 13.57
CA GLU A 249 17.61 0.56 12.30
C GLU A 249 19.13 0.54 12.04
N ASN A 250 19.49 0.13 10.83
CA ASN A 250 20.85 0.23 10.29
C ASN A 250 20.83 1.20 9.11
N LYS A 251 21.50 2.35 9.27
CA LYS A 251 21.56 3.42 8.25
C LYS A 251 22.51 3.09 7.08
N HIS A 252 23.30 2.05 7.21
CA HIS A 252 24.26 1.60 6.19
C HIS A 252 24.11 0.08 6.00
N ALA A 253 23.06 -0.32 5.29
CA ALA A 253 22.81 -1.73 5.01
C ALA A 253 23.91 -2.32 4.11
N ASP A 254 24.23 -3.60 4.30
CA ASP A 254 25.04 -4.34 3.34
C ASP A 254 24.23 -4.59 2.05
N MET A 255 24.49 -3.75 1.05
CA MET A 255 23.79 -3.80 -0.22
C MET A 255 24.15 -5.01 -1.10
N LYS A 256 25.19 -5.78 -0.74
CA LYS A 256 25.56 -7.00 -1.48
C LYS A 256 24.41 -7.99 -1.56
N GLN A 257 23.61 -8.11 -0.50
CA GLN A 257 22.46 -9.02 -0.43
C GLN A 257 21.30 -8.65 -1.38
N VAL A 258 21.26 -7.41 -1.85
CA VAL A 258 20.23 -6.91 -2.78
C VAL A 258 20.77 -6.58 -4.17
N GLN A 259 22.10 -6.68 -4.34
CA GLN A 259 22.77 -6.33 -5.60
C GLN A 259 22.35 -7.25 -6.77
N LYS A 260 22.00 -8.50 -6.49
CA LYS A 260 21.48 -9.47 -7.48
C LYS A 260 20.15 -9.04 -8.13
N TRP A 261 19.44 -8.10 -7.52
CA TRP A 261 18.18 -7.55 -8.05
C TRP A 261 18.37 -6.26 -8.85
N ALA A 262 19.60 -5.75 -8.95
CA ALA A 262 19.89 -4.57 -9.75
C ALA A 262 19.74 -4.88 -11.23
N HIS A 263 19.06 -4.01 -11.97
CA HIS A 263 19.04 -4.08 -13.42
C HIS A 263 20.36 -3.50 -13.96
N VAL A 264 21.05 -4.25 -14.78
CA VAL A 264 22.39 -3.89 -15.25
C VAL A 264 22.46 -3.83 -16.78
N GLY A 265 23.35 -2.99 -17.31
CA GLY A 265 23.70 -2.98 -18.72
C GLY A 265 24.86 -3.95 -18.97
N MET A 266 24.59 -5.06 -19.67
CA MET A 266 25.63 -6.04 -20.03
C MET A 266 25.38 -6.55 -21.46
N ASN A 267 26.39 -6.41 -22.29
CA ASN A 267 26.37 -6.92 -23.67
C ASN A 267 27.63 -7.74 -23.89
N PHE A 268 27.46 -8.93 -24.42
CA PHE A 268 28.53 -9.87 -24.73
C PHE A 268 28.55 -10.14 -26.23
N ASP A 269 29.73 -10.07 -26.84
CA ASP A 269 29.94 -10.45 -28.24
C ASP A 269 31.07 -11.47 -28.34
N ASN A 270 30.72 -12.73 -28.65
CA ASN A 270 31.62 -13.87 -28.78
C ASN A 270 32.52 -14.05 -27.52
N VAL A 271 31.97 -13.80 -26.34
CA VAL A 271 32.71 -13.90 -25.06
C VAL A 271 32.62 -15.33 -24.51
N SER A 272 33.71 -15.82 -23.91
CA SER A 272 33.75 -17.14 -23.28
C SER A 272 32.85 -17.23 -22.07
N PHE A 273 32.21 -18.37 -21.86
CA PHE A 273 31.28 -18.57 -20.75
C PHE A 273 31.94 -18.32 -19.38
N PRO A 274 33.17 -18.77 -19.09
CA PRO A 274 33.85 -18.44 -17.83
C PRO A 274 34.03 -16.94 -17.59
N GLU A 275 34.34 -16.18 -18.67
CA GLU A 275 34.50 -14.72 -18.54
C GLU A 275 33.13 -14.06 -18.33
N ILE A 276 32.05 -14.52 -18.94
CA ILE A 276 30.67 -14.07 -18.65
C ILE A 276 30.35 -14.31 -17.18
N ILE A 277 30.58 -15.52 -16.69
CA ILE A 277 30.32 -15.89 -15.29
C ILE A 277 31.10 -15.00 -14.31
N LYS A 278 32.38 -14.72 -14.60
CA LYS A 278 33.20 -13.82 -13.78
C LYS A 278 32.62 -12.41 -13.74
N GLN A 279 32.17 -11.87 -14.87
CA GLN A 279 31.54 -10.55 -14.94
C GLN A 279 30.20 -10.52 -14.21
N LEU A 280 29.36 -11.57 -14.35
CA LEU A 280 28.12 -11.71 -13.59
C LEU A 280 28.38 -11.78 -12.08
N SER A 281 29.33 -12.60 -11.63
CA SER A 281 29.71 -12.71 -10.22
C SER A 281 30.10 -11.35 -9.64
N THR A 282 30.95 -10.63 -10.36
CA THR A 282 31.42 -9.30 -9.92
C THR A 282 30.28 -8.28 -9.88
N ARG A 283 29.45 -8.28 -10.93
CA ARG A 283 28.41 -7.26 -11.11
C ARG A 283 27.26 -7.42 -10.13
N PHE A 284 26.87 -8.66 -9.86
CA PHE A 284 25.75 -8.99 -8.98
C PHE A 284 26.18 -9.32 -7.53
N GLY A 285 27.48 -9.34 -7.24
CA GLY A 285 27.99 -9.62 -5.90
C GLY A 285 27.66 -11.03 -5.41
N VAL A 286 27.70 -12.01 -6.32
CA VAL A 286 27.40 -13.43 -6.06
C VAL A 286 28.59 -14.31 -6.43
N GLU A 287 28.68 -15.48 -5.81
CA GLU A 287 29.62 -16.52 -6.21
C GLU A 287 28.92 -17.48 -7.18
N ILE A 288 29.46 -17.64 -8.39
CA ILE A 288 28.88 -18.52 -9.42
C ILE A 288 29.87 -19.64 -9.72
N HIS A 289 29.47 -20.87 -9.42
CA HIS A 289 30.24 -22.07 -9.65
C HIS A 289 29.78 -22.83 -10.88
N ILE A 290 30.70 -23.17 -11.78
CA ILE A 290 30.43 -23.96 -12.96
C ILE A 290 30.70 -25.42 -12.65
N GLY A 291 29.65 -26.25 -12.58
CA GLY A 291 29.76 -27.70 -12.31
C GLY A 291 30.09 -28.57 -13.52
N SER A 292 30.18 -27.97 -14.73
CA SER A 292 30.42 -28.73 -15.99
C SER A 292 31.60 -28.17 -16.74
N SER A 293 32.63 -29.01 -16.97
CA SER A 293 33.80 -28.64 -17.77
C SER A 293 33.48 -28.37 -19.27
N GLN A 294 32.36 -28.88 -19.77
CA GLN A 294 31.92 -28.65 -21.16
C GLN A 294 31.57 -27.17 -21.38
N LEU A 295 31.02 -26.49 -20.39
CA LEU A 295 30.65 -25.07 -20.45
C LEU A 295 31.87 -24.14 -20.55
N ALA A 296 33.06 -24.60 -20.13
CA ALA A 296 34.28 -23.80 -20.15
C ALA A 296 34.71 -23.39 -21.57
N ASN A 297 34.32 -24.15 -22.58
CA ASN A 297 34.68 -23.91 -23.98
C ASN A 297 33.57 -23.21 -24.79
N GLU A 298 32.40 -23.03 -24.20
CA GLU A 298 31.27 -22.34 -24.83
C GLU A 298 31.53 -20.84 -24.94
N LYS A 299 31.01 -20.23 -25.99
CA LYS A 299 31.01 -18.78 -26.18
C LYS A 299 29.59 -18.28 -26.42
N MET A 300 29.32 -17.05 -26.05
CA MET A 300 27.99 -16.48 -26.18
C MET A 300 28.05 -15.05 -26.70
N THR A 301 27.09 -14.73 -27.56
CA THR A 301 26.73 -13.37 -27.93
C THR A 301 25.32 -13.10 -27.41
N ALA A 302 25.15 -12.14 -26.52
CA ALA A 302 23.87 -11.80 -25.95
C ALA A 302 23.85 -10.37 -25.42
N ASP A 303 22.73 -9.71 -25.58
CA ASP A 303 22.40 -8.47 -24.86
C ASP A 303 21.53 -8.82 -23.63
N LEU A 304 22.12 -8.69 -22.45
CA LEU A 304 21.46 -8.91 -21.16
C LEU A 304 21.13 -7.59 -20.44
N SER A 305 21.12 -6.49 -21.19
CA SER A 305 20.86 -5.16 -20.65
C SER A 305 19.45 -5.04 -20.09
N GLY A 306 19.33 -4.42 -18.93
CA GLY A 306 18.04 -4.22 -18.25
C GLY A 306 17.53 -5.45 -17.50
N LEU A 307 18.30 -6.54 -17.42
CA LEU A 307 17.95 -7.74 -16.67
C LEU A 307 18.62 -7.74 -15.29
N ASN A 308 17.95 -8.33 -14.30
CA ASN A 308 18.53 -8.69 -13.02
C ASN A 308 19.13 -10.11 -13.07
N LEU A 309 19.84 -10.54 -12.02
CA LEU A 309 20.51 -11.86 -12.03
C LEU A 309 19.56 -13.05 -12.27
N PRO A 310 18.40 -13.19 -11.63
CA PRO A 310 17.45 -14.26 -11.93
C PRO A 310 17.04 -14.30 -13.40
N GLU A 311 16.74 -13.15 -14.01
CA GLU A 311 16.37 -13.06 -15.42
C GLU A 311 17.54 -13.46 -16.33
N VAL A 312 18.75 -13.03 -16.00
CA VAL A 312 19.96 -13.46 -16.71
C VAL A 312 20.14 -14.97 -16.63
N LEU A 313 19.99 -15.56 -15.44
CA LEU A 313 20.13 -17.01 -15.27
C LEU A 313 19.04 -17.79 -16.04
N ASP A 314 17.81 -17.27 -16.12
CA ASP A 314 16.74 -17.88 -16.91
C ASP A 314 17.02 -17.79 -18.41
N VAL A 315 17.61 -16.69 -18.90
CA VAL A 315 18.08 -16.56 -20.28
C VAL A 315 19.19 -17.58 -20.56
N LEU A 316 20.18 -17.70 -19.68
CA LEU A 316 21.26 -18.68 -19.81
C LEU A 316 20.72 -20.12 -19.78
N LYS A 317 19.78 -20.41 -18.87
CA LYS A 317 19.12 -21.71 -18.78
C LYS A 317 18.46 -22.10 -20.08
N THR A 318 17.74 -21.18 -20.71
CA THR A 318 17.03 -21.46 -21.98
C THR A 318 17.95 -21.54 -23.17
N SER A 319 18.90 -20.60 -23.30
CA SER A 319 19.78 -20.49 -24.46
C SER A 319 20.89 -21.55 -24.52
N MET A 320 21.42 -21.93 -23.35
CA MET A 320 22.55 -22.87 -23.26
C MET A 320 22.13 -24.25 -22.72
N GLN A 321 20.83 -24.47 -22.47
CA GLN A 321 20.28 -25.73 -21.92
C GLN A 321 21.00 -26.16 -20.62
N ILE A 322 21.22 -25.19 -19.75
CA ILE A 322 21.81 -25.41 -18.43
C ILE A 322 20.72 -25.42 -17.33
N ASN A 323 21.10 -25.95 -16.20
CA ASN A 323 20.33 -25.81 -14.96
C ASN A 323 21.12 -24.94 -13.97
N TYR A 324 20.44 -24.30 -13.04
CA TYR A 324 21.11 -23.59 -11.97
C TYR A 324 20.35 -23.77 -10.65
N THR A 325 21.06 -23.62 -9.54
CA THR A 325 20.48 -23.49 -8.21
C THR A 325 21.01 -22.23 -7.58
N ILE A 326 20.22 -21.58 -6.76
CA ILE A 326 20.61 -20.39 -6.04
C ILE A 326 20.32 -20.56 -4.55
N ASN A 327 21.32 -20.31 -3.72
CA ASN A 327 21.22 -20.33 -2.29
C ASN A 327 21.86 -19.04 -1.73
N GLU A 328 21.03 -18.11 -1.28
CA GLU A 328 21.46 -16.76 -0.91
C GLU A 328 22.29 -16.07 -1.99
N ASN A 329 23.60 -16.03 -1.87
CA ASN A 329 24.53 -15.42 -2.83
C ASN A 329 25.38 -16.45 -3.60
N ASP A 330 25.16 -17.74 -3.38
CA ASP A 330 25.84 -18.82 -4.09
C ASP A 330 24.96 -19.34 -5.23
N VAL A 331 25.49 -19.37 -6.42
CA VAL A 331 24.85 -19.89 -7.63
C VAL A 331 25.68 -21.07 -8.14
N THR A 332 25.05 -22.21 -8.35
CA THR A 332 25.70 -23.36 -8.99
C THR A 332 25.03 -23.62 -10.34
N ILE A 333 25.83 -23.64 -11.41
CA ILE A 333 25.40 -23.93 -12.79
C ILE A 333 25.85 -25.34 -13.14
N SER A 334 24.91 -26.13 -13.66
CA SER A 334 25.12 -27.49 -14.16
C SER A 334 24.48 -27.68 -15.52
N ARG A 335 24.84 -28.72 -16.23
CA ARG A 335 24.22 -29.12 -17.51
C ARG A 335 23.39 -30.37 -17.31
#